data_acbc7944201104a109b6690c676f2aae
#
_entry.id   acbc7944201104a109b6690c676f2aae
#
_cell.length_a   1.000
_cell.length_b   1.000
_cell.length_c   1.000
_cell.angle_alpha   90.00
_cell.angle_beta   90.00
_cell.angle_gamma   90.00
#
_symmetry.space_group_name_H-M   'P 1'
#
loop_
_entity.id
_entity.type
_entity.pdbx_description
1 polymer ?
#
loop_
_entity_poly.entity_id
_entity_poly.type
_entity_poly.pdbx_seq_one_letter_code
_entity_poly.pdbx_strand_id
1 'polypeptide(L)'
;FIWDRLPITTVCFAILAALPLAFQLAPLQTAAGVVDPMRFFAGFGHPALVAICALMVVGLGLVVTGALEPAARRLSGLFGSRPRLALLAILVGAMATSGIINDTPLVVLLIPLLLAAAARAKIASGTLLMPMNCAVLIGGMATTIGTSTNLIVVALAAGLGVGPFGVFSFYPIVAAVALPALLYLWLVAPRLLAHVQPSAEELSEQVFDAELWVEAGAWLDGRHLREALAATGGQLHVVELRR
;
A
#
# COMPACT_ATOMS: atom_id res chain seq x y z
N PHE A 1 -9.03 18.26 -0.98
CA PHE A 1 -9.44 16.99 -0.39
C PHE A 1 -10.97 16.77 -0.41
N ILE A 2 -11.78 17.83 -0.28
CA ILE A 2 -13.26 17.72 -0.32
C ILE A 2 -13.79 17.75 -1.77
N TRP A 3 -13.02 18.29 -2.70
CA TRP A 3 -13.35 18.37 -4.13
C TRP A 3 -12.51 17.38 -4.92
N ASP A 4 -13.09 16.24 -5.24
CA ASP A 4 -12.44 15.13 -5.97
C ASP A 4 -12.21 15.43 -7.48
N ARG A 5 -12.20 16.71 -7.86
CA ARG A 5 -11.99 17.15 -9.26
C ARG A 5 -10.53 17.38 -9.65
N LEU A 6 -9.63 17.48 -8.68
CA LEU A 6 -8.21 17.74 -8.94
C LEU A 6 -7.33 16.61 -8.36
N PRO A 7 -6.37 16.11 -9.13
CA PRO A 7 -5.39 15.17 -8.61
C PRO A 7 -4.66 15.75 -7.39
N ILE A 8 -4.42 14.93 -6.38
CA ILE A 8 -3.76 15.35 -5.13
C ILE A 8 -2.39 16.00 -5.39
N THR A 9 -1.67 15.50 -6.39
CA THR A 9 -0.38 16.04 -6.84
C THR A 9 -0.50 17.48 -7.30
N THR A 10 -1.54 17.81 -8.08
CA THR A 10 -1.80 19.18 -8.56
C THR A 10 -2.07 20.12 -7.38
N VAL A 11 -2.85 19.66 -6.40
CA VAL A 11 -3.13 20.44 -5.18
C VAL A 11 -1.86 20.69 -4.38
N CYS A 12 -1.01 19.66 -4.19
CA CYS A 12 0.27 19.81 -3.50
C CYS A 12 1.21 20.80 -4.20
N PHE A 13 1.34 20.71 -5.52
CA PHE A 13 2.16 21.67 -6.29
C PHE A 13 1.58 23.09 -6.24
N ALA A 14 0.26 23.25 -6.30
CA ALA A 14 -0.37 24.54 -6.18
C ALA A 14 -0.11 25.17 -4.80
N ILE A 15 -0.20 24.41 -3.72
CA ILE A 15 0.13 24.87 -2.36
C ILE A 15 1.60 25.24 -2.26
N LEU A 16 2.49 24.40 -2.79
CA LEU A 16 3.93 24.62 -2.77
C LEU A 16 4.35 25.88 -3.55
N ALA A 17 3.64 26.23 -4.61
CA ALA A 17 3.84 27.47 -5.35
C ALA A 17 3.19 28.69 -4.68
N ALA A 18 1.97 28.53 -4.17
CA ALA A 18 1.19 29.63 -3.59
C ALA A 18 1.77 30.13 -2.27
N LEU A 19 2.26 29.22 -1.40
CA LEU A 19 2.80 29.61 -0.09
C LEU A 19 4.01 30.56 -0.19
N PRO A 20 5.11 30.21 -0.92
CA PRO A 20 6.24 31.13 -1.05
C PRO A 20 5.84 32.46 -1.69
N LEU A 21 4.95 32.41 -2.70
CA LEU A 21 4.47 33.63 -3.37
C LEU A 21 3.67 34.52 -2.40
N ALA A 22 2.78 33.96 -1.61
CA ALA A 22 2.00 34.69 -0.60
C ALA A 22 2.91 35.35 0.44
N PHE A 23 3.94 34.63 0.94
CA PHE A 23 4.89 35.20 1.91
C PHE A 23 5.87 36.21 1.28
N GLN A 24 6.08 36.15 -0.01
CA GLN A 24 6.85 37.16 -0.73
C GLN A 24 6.06 38.45 -0.96
N LEU A 25 4.75 38.34 -1.25
CA LEU A 25 3.86 39.48 -1.46
C LEU A 25 3.42 40.12 -0.14
N ALA A 26 3.24 39.32 0.91
CA ALA A 26 2.86 39.80 2.24
C ALA A 26 3.82 39.21 3.30
N PRO A 27 5.00 39.79 3.52
CA PRO A 27 5.99 39.28 4.46
C PRO A 27 5.43 39.25 5.87
N LEU A 28 5.36 38.04 6.47
CA LEU A 28 4.97 37.86 7.86
C LEU A 28 6.20 38.06 8.76
N GLN A 29 6.08 39.03 9.70
CA GLN A 29 7.05 39.24 10.75
C GLN A 29 6.70 38.36 11.94
N THR A 30 7.60 37.48 12.30
CA THR A 30 7.53 36.67 13.53
C THR A 30 8.51 37.20 14.57
N ALA A 31 8.42 36.75 15.82
CA ALA A 31 9.39 37.08 16.87
C ALA A 31 10.85 36.71 16.49
N ALA A 32 11.04 35.79 15.55
CA ALA A 32 12.34 35.35 15.02
C ALA A 32 12.80 36.08 13.74
N GLY A 33 12.02 37.10 13.27
CA GLY A 33 12.31 37.86 12.05
C GLY A 33 11.31 37.59 10.90
N VAL A 34 11.64 38.07 9.71
CA VAL A 34 10.83 37.87 8.50
C VAL A 34 10.98 36.41 8.03
N VAL A 35 9.86 35.75 7.73
CA VAL A 35 9.90 34.37 7.19
C VAL A 35 10.44 34.41 5.77
N ASP A 36 11.57 33.75 5.53
CA ASP A 36 12.16 33.61 4.20
C ASP A 36 11.33 32.61 3.36
N PRO A 37 10.73 33.04 2.23
CA PRO A 37 9.96 32.17 1.35
C PRO A 37 10.72 30.97 0.81
N MET A 38 12.07 31.04 0.69
CA MET A 38 12.90 29.94 0.21
C MET A 38 12.97 28.77 1.20
N ARG A 39 12.66 29.00 2.48
CA ARG A 39 12.59 27.93 3.49
C ARG A 39 11.53 26.88 3.19
N PHE A 40 10.48 27.22 2.44
CA PHE A 40 9.46 26.22 2.04
C PHE A 40 10.05 25.14 1.14
N PHE A 41 11.13 25.43 0.40
CA PHE A 41 11.81 24.46 -0.45
C PHE A 41 12.91 23.66 0.29
N ALA A 42 13.34 24.13 1.46
CA ALA A 42 14.37 23.43 2.23
C ALA A 42 13.95 22.00 2.64
N GLY A 43 12.63 21.74 2.73
CA GLY A 43 12.09 20.41 2.99
C GLY A 43 12.48 19.34 1.95
N PHE A 44 12.75 19.71 0.70
CA PHE A 44 13.17 18.78 -0.34
C PHE A 44 14.57 18.20 -0.11
N GLY A 45 15.45 18.92 0.59
CA GLY A 45 16.77 18.45 1.00
C GLY A 45 16.80 17.79 2.37
N HIS A 46 15.64 17.61 3.01
CA HIS A 46 15.61 17.08 4.38
C HIS A 46 15.99 15.59 4.41
N PRO A 47 16.88 15.16 5.33
CA PRO A 47 17.33 13.76 5.42
C PRO A 47 16.19 12.75 5.53
N ALA A 48 15.08 13.12 6.20
CA ALA A 48 13.90 12.26 6.30
C ALA A 48 13.25 11.98 4.92
N LEU A 49 13.19 12.99 4.03
CA LEU A 49 12.66 12.78 2.68
C LEU A 49 13.54 11.82 1.86
N VAL A 50 14.85 11.99 1.95
CA VAL A 50 15.82 11.08 1.30
C VAL A 50 15.65 9.65 1.82
N ALA A 51 15.49 9.47 3.14
CA ALA A 51 15.24 8.17 3.74
C ALA A 51 13.91 7.55 3.26
N ILE A 52 12.83 8.34 3.17
CA ILE A 52 11.54 7.89 2.64
C ILE A 52 11.69 7.40 1.20
N CYS A 53 12.32 8.18 0.33
CA CYS A 53 12.55 7.80 -1.07
C CYS A 53 13.37 6.51 -1.17
N ALA A 54 14.44 6.38 -0.39
CA ALA A 54 15.25 5.17 -0.35
C ALA A 54 14.46 3.94 0.10
N LEU A 55 13.64 4.07 1.15
CA LEU A 55 12.76 2.99 1.63
C LEU A 55 11.70 2.59 0.59
N MET A 56 11.16 3.55 -0.17
CA MET A 56 10.23 3.24 -1.27
C MET A 56 10.92 2.44 -2.37
N VAL A 57 12.16 2.77 -2.74
CA VAL A 57 12.94 2.01 -3.73
C VAL A 57 13.22 0.59 -3.24
N VAL A 58 13.64 0.43 -1.98
CA VAL A 58 13.85 -0.89 -1.37
C VAL A 58 12.55 -1.69 -1.34
N GLY A 59 11.44 -1.07 -0.94
CA GLY A 59 10.13 -1.69 -0.93
C GLY A 59 9.67 -2.17 -2.31
N LEU A 60 9.85 -1.32 -3.33
CA LEU A 60 9.58 -1.71 -4.72
C LEU A 60 10.48 -2.88 -5.16
N GLY A 61 11.76 -2.87 -4.78
CA GLY A 61 12.69 -3.96 -5.03
C GLY A 61 12.19 -5.30 -4.45
N LEU A 62 11.64 -5.31 -3.24
CA LEU A 62 11.05 -6.51 -2.62
C LEU A 62 9.83 -7.03 -3.39
N VAL A 63 9.01 -6.12 -3.92
CA VAL A 63 7.85 -6.49 -4.77
C VAL A 63 8.31 -7.08 -6.09
N VAL A 64 9.20 -6.38 -6.82
CA VAL A 64 9.68 -6.80 -8.16
C VAL A 64 10.47 -8.10 -8.10
N THR A 65 11.26 -8.32 -7.04
CA THR A 65 12.03 -9.56 -6.85
C THR A 65 11.17 -10.73 -6.38
N GLY A 66 9.91 -10.49 -5.99
CA GLY A 66 9.03 -11.52 -5.45
C GLY A 66 9.52 -12.09 -4.11
N ALA A 67 10.35 -11.36 -3.37
CA ALA A 67 10.96 -11.83 -2.13
C ALA A 67 9.92 -12.26 -1.07
N LEU A 68 8.72 -11.68 -1.11
CA LEU A 68 7.62 -11.99 -0.20
C LEU A 68 6.68 -13.09 -0.73
N GLU A 69 6.81 -13.49 -1.99
CA GLU A 69 5.97 -14.52 -2.63
C GLU A 69 5.95 -15.88 -1.90
N PRO A 70 7.06 -16.41 -1.35
CA PRO A 70 7.03 -17.66 -0.60
C PRO A 70 6.18 -17.58 0.68
N ALA A 71 6.22 -16.44 1.36
CA ALA A 71 5.38 -16.18 2.53
C ALA A 71 3.90 -16.10 2.13
N ALA A 72 3.61 -15.40 1.05
CA ALA A 72 2.28 -15.26 0.48
C ALA A 72 1.65 -16.61 0.11
N ARG A 73 2.40 -17.50 -0.55
CA ARG A 73 1.94 -18.86 -0.92
C ARG A 73 1.63 -19.73 0.29
N ARG A 74 2.46 -19.71 1.32
CA ARG A 74 2.20 -20.46 2.56
C ARG A 74 0.92 -19.99 3.24
N LEU A 75 0.71 -18.68 3.26
CA LEU A 75 -0.47 -18.06 3.84
C LEU A 75 -1.76 -18.44 3.08
N SER A 76 -1.73 -18.44 1.74
CA SER A 76 -2.89 -18.82 0.92
C SER A 76 -3.31 -20.29 1.14
N GLY A 77 -2.37 -21.19 1.43
CA GLY A 77 -2.65 -22.59 1.78
C GLY A 77 -3.43 -22.74 3.10
N LEU A 78 -3.22 -21.84 4.06
CA LEU A 78 -3.93 -21.86 5.34
C LEU A 78 -5.43 -21.48 5.19
N PHE A 79 -5.81 -20.68 4.19
CA PHE A 79 -7.20 -20.28 3.98
C PHE A 79 -8.12 -21.47 3.65
N GLY A 80 -7.59 -22.48 2.94
CA GLY A 80 -8.37 -23.68 2.60
C GLY A 80 -8.79 -24.54 3.80
N SER A 81 -8.01 -24.54 4.88
CA SER A 81 -8.23 -25.40 6.04
C SER A 81 -8.81 -24.66 7.26
N ARG A 82 -8.33 -23.47 7.56
CA ARG A 82 -8.71 -22.70 8.76
C ARG A 82 -8.74 -21.20 8.51
N PRO A 83 -9.81 -20.65 7.89
CA PRO A 83 -9.85 -19.27 7.44
C PRO A 83 -9.65 -18.23 8.55
N ARG A 84 -10.16 -18.49 9.76
CA ARG A 84 -9.97 -17.58 10.90
C ARG A 84 -8.52 -17.50 11.37
N LEU A 85 -7.82 -18.65 11.41
CA LEU A 85 -6.41 -18.68 11.76
C LEU A 85 -5.54 -18.08 10.65
N ALA A 86 -5.92 -18.28 9.39
CA ALA A 86 -5.26 -17.65 8.26
C ALA A 86 -5.37 -16.13 8.34
N LEU A 87 -6.57 -15.59 8.64
CA LEU A 87 -6.74 -14.15 8.84
C LEU A 87 -5.87 -13.64 9.98
N LEU A 88 -5.86 -14.31 11.14
CA LEU A 88 -4.99 -13.92 12.26
C LEU A 88 -3.52 -13.90 11.87
N ALA A 89 -3.06 -14.95 11.17
CA ALA A 89 -1.67 -15.04 10.71
C ALA A 89 -1.32 -13.91 9.74
N ILE A 90 -2.24 -13.51 8.85
CA ILE A 90 -2.06 -12.36 7.96
C ILE A 90 -1.98 -11.05 8.77
N LEU A 91 -2.91 -10.83 9.69
CA LEU A 91 -2.92 -9.61 10.48
C LEU A 91 -1.64 -9.45 11.30
N VAL A 92 -1.22 -10.52 11.98
CA VAL A 92 0.04 -10.53 12.75
C VAL A 92 1.25 -10.39 11.84
N GLY A 93 1.30 -11.12 10.74
CA GLY A 93 2.39 -11.05 9.77
C GLY A 93 2.49 -9.69 9.10
N ALA A 94 1.37 -9.11 8.67
CA ALA A 94 1.31 -7.78 8.08
C ALA A 94 1.77 -6.71 9.08
N MET A 95 1.27 -6.77 10.32
CA MET A 95 1.65 -5.86 11.40
C MET A 95 3.16 -5.95 11.71
N ALA A 96 3.70 -7.15 11.84
CA ALA A 96 5.12 -7.36 12.13
C ALA A 96 6.02 -6.90 10.98
N THR A 97 5.62 -7.19 9.74
CA THR A 97 6.39 -6.83 8.54
C THR A 97 6.35 -5.32 8.29
N SER A 98 5.21 -4.66 8.52
CA SER A 98 5.04 -3.23 8.38
C SER A 98 5.90 -2.42 9.38
N GLY A 99 6.23 -2.99 10.53
CA GLY A 99 7.19 -2.38 11.45
C GLY A 99 8.61 -2.26 10.89
N ILE A 100 8.94 -2.99 9.85
CA ILE A 100 10.29 -3.04 9.25
C ILE A 100 10.28 -2.48 7.82
N ILE A 101 9.24 -2.79 7.05
CA ILE A 101 9.05 -2.39 5.65
C ILE A 101 8.00 -1.30 5.59
N ASN A 102 8.17 -0.30 4.72
CA ASN A 102 7.17 0.75 4.54
C ASN A 102 5.80 0.18 4.17
N ASP A 103 4.74 0.80 4.70
CA ASP A 103 3.34 0.36 4.57
C ASP A 103 2.90 0.16 3.12
N THR A 104 3.21 1.12 2.24
CA THR A 104 2.69 1.17 0.87
C THR A 104 3.09 -0.04 0.01
N PRO A 105 4.38 -0.41 -0.12
CA PRO A 105 4.78 -1.60 -0.86
C PRO A 105 4.18 -2.88 -0.29
N LEU A 106 4.08 -2.97 1.04
CA LEU A 106 3.53 -4.15 1.70
C LEU A 106 2.04 -4.33 1.37
N VAL A 107 1.25 -3.26 1.42
CA VAL A 107 -0.18 -3.29 1.06
C VAL A 107 -0.36 -3.71 -0.40
N VAL A 108 0.38 -3.10 -1.32
CA VAL A 108 0.32 -3.42 -2.76
C VAL A 108 0.60 -4.91 -3.02
N LEU A 109 1.56 -5.48 -2.30
CA LEU A 109 1.89 -6.90 -2.42
C LEU A 109 0.79 -7.81 -1.84
N LEU A 110 0.19 -7.43 -0.71
CA LEU A 110 -0.81 -8.26 -0.03
C LEU A 110 -2.18 -8.22 -0.71
N ILE A 111 -2.53 -7.16 -1.44
CA ILE A 111 -3.81 -7.02 -2.14
C ILE A 111 -4.11 -8.22 -3.05
N PRO A 112 -3.30 -8.57 -4.06
CA PRO A 112 -3.63 -9.66 -4.98
C PRO A 112 -3.72 -11.01 -4.27
N LEU A 113 -2.90 -11.23 -3.22
CA LEU A 113 -2.96 -12.41 -2.40
C LEU A 113 -4.31 -12.55 -1.69
N LEU A 114 -4.77 -11.47 -1.06
CA LEU A 114 -6.03 -11.47 -0.32
C LEU A 114 -7.25 -11.52 -1.24
N LEU A 115 -7.19 -10.92 -2.42
CA LEU A 115 -8.23 -11.06 -3.45
C LEU A 115 -8.37 -12.53 -3.88
N ALA A 116 -7.26 -13.20 -4.17
CA ALA A 116 -7.27 -14.62 -4.51
C ALA A 116 -7.77 -15.50 -3.35
N ALA A 117 -7.44 -15.16 -2.11
CA ALA A 117 -7.92 -15.86 -0.92
C ALA A 117 -9.43 -15.64 -0.69
N ALA A 118 -9.93 -14.42 -0.87
CA ALA A 118 -11.33 -14.06 -0.77
C ALA A 118 -12.19 -14.81 -1.81
N ALA A 119 -11.72 -14.84 -3.07
CA ALA A 119 -12.37 -15.57 -4.15
C ALA A 119 -12.47 -17.08 -3.86
N ARG A 120 -11.38 -17.69 -3.37
CA ARG A 120 -11.39 -19.12 -2.97
C ARG A 120 -12.31 -19.40 -1.80
N ALA A 121 -12.36 -18.52 -0.81
CA ALA A 121 -13.21 -18.64 0.37
C ALA A 121 -14.67 -18.22 0.11
N LYS A 122 -14.97 -17.64 -1.08
CA LYS A 122 -16.29 -17.10 -1.45
C LYS A 122 -16.79 -16.06 -0.45
N ILE A 123 -15.91 -15.17 0.00
CA ILE A 123 -16.21 -14.05 0.90
C ILE A 123 -15.88 -12.72 0.22
N ALA A 124 -16.55 -11.65 0.65
CA ALA A 124 -16.25 -10.31 0.13
C ALA A 124 -14.79 -9.93 0.41
N SER A 125 -14.09 -9.41 -0.58
CA SER A 125 -12.68 -9.01 -0.49
C SER A 125 -12.44 -7.98 0.60
N GLY A 126 -13.36 -7.03 0.79
CA GLY A 126 -13.33 -6.03 1.85
C GLY A 126 -13.22 -6.61 3.26
N THR A 127 -13.74 -7.83 3.48
CA THR A 127 -13.66 -8.55 4.76
C THR A 127 -12.20 -8.90 5.14
N LEU A 128 -11.32 -9.03 4.16
CA LEU A 128 -9.90 -9.32 4.36
C LEU A 128 -9.03 -8.07 4.18
N LEU A 129 -9.30 -7.29 3.15
CA LEU A 129 -8.46 -6.14 2.77
C LEU A 129 -8.51 -5.03 3.81
N MET A 130 -9.68 -4.69 4.33
CA MET A 130 -9.81 -3.60 5.30
C MET A 130 -9.11 -3.92 6.64
N PRO A 131 -9.32 -5.09 7.28
CA PRO A 131 -8.58 -5.45 8.49
C PRO A 131 -7.07 -5.54 8.25
N MET A 132 -6.63 -6.06 7.10
CA MET A 132 -5.21 -6.13 6.74
C MET A 132 -4.60 -4.73 6.64
N ASN A 133 -5.26 -3.79 5.94
CA ASN A 133 -4.76 -2.42 5.82
C ASN A 133 -4.64 -1.74 7.20
N CYS A 134 -5.63 -1.91 8.08
CA CYS A 134 -5.55 -1.42 9.45
C CYS A 134 -4.39 -2.05 10.23
N ALA A 135 -4.14 -3.35 10.07
CA ALA A 135 -3.03 -4.04 10.73
C ALA A 135 -1.68 -3.52 10.23
N VAL A 136 -1.52 -3.28 8.93
CA VAL A 136 -0.32 -2.67 8.34
C VAL A 136 -0.07 -1.29 8.95
N LEU A 137 -1.09 -0.43 8.99
CA LEU A 137 -0.96 0.91 9.56
C LEU A 137 -0.53 0.88 11.05
N ILE A 138 -1.13 0.00 11.85
CA ILE A 138 -0.77 -0.16 13.27
C ILE A 138 0.68 -0.65 13.40
N GLY A 139 1.07 -1.63 12.58
CA GLY A 139 2.44 -2.14 12.55
C GLY A 139 3.47 -1.08 12.17
N GLY A 140 3.19 -0.28 11.13
CA GLY A 140 4.02 0.81 10.68
C GLY A 140 4.25 1.89 11.73
N MET A 141 3.27 2.12 12.61
CA MET A 141 3.40 3.06 13.71
C MET A 141 4.39 2.61 14.79
N ALA A 142 4.74 1.32 14.86
CA ALA A 142 5.58 0.76 15.92
C ALA A 142 7.04 1.19 15.86
N THR A 143 7.52 1.57 14.68
CA THR A 143 8.91 1.99 14.47
C THR A 143 8.99 3.35 13.77
N THR A 144 10.13 4.00 13.85
CA THR A 144 10.36 5.25 13.12
C THR A 144 10.48 5.05 11.61
N ILE A 145 10.70 3.81 11.15
CA ILE A 145 10.97 3.46 9.75
C ILE A 145 9.70 2.95 9.05
N GLY A 146 8.79 2.30 9.76
CA GLY A 146 7.62 1.64 9.19
C GLY A 146 6.69 2.58 8.42
N THR A 147 6.54 3.82 8.87
CA THR A 147 5.75 4.83 8.17
C THR A 147 6.52 6.13 7.98
N SER A 148 6.36 6.77 6.81
CA SER A 148 6.98 8.06 6.50
C SER A 148 6.56 9.17 7.47
N THR A 149 5.35 9.09 8.03
CA THR A 149 4.85 10.07 9.01
C THR A 149 5.73 10.09 10.27
N ASN A 150 6.11 8.93 10.79
CA ASN A 150 6.98 8.85 11.97
C ASN A 150 8.36 9.47 11.70
N LEU A 151 8.93 9.23 10.52
CA LEU A 151 10.21 9.84 10.13
C LEU A 151 10.13 11.37 10.13
N ILE A 152 9.05 11.93 9.59
CA ILE A 152 8.85 13.38 9.55
C ILE A 152 8.67 13.94 10.97
N VAL A 153 7.86 13.28 11.81
CA VAL A 153 7.62 13.69 13.20
C VAL A 153 8.93 13.69 14.00
N VAL A 154 9.72 12.62 13.90
CA VAL A 154 11.03 12.51 14.57
C VAL A 154 12.00 13.59 14.11
N ALA A 155 12.04 13.86 12.81
CA ALA A 155 12.89 14.90 12.24
C ALA A 155 12.50 16.31 12.73
N LEU A 156 11.20 16.62 12.79
CA LEU A 156 10.70 17.88 13.33
C LEU A 156 10.98 18.01 14.83
N ALA A 157 10.76 16.95 15.60
CA ALA A 157 11.04 16.91 17.03
C ALA A 157 12.52 17.17 17.34
N ALA A 158 13.42 16.57 16.57
CA ALA A 158 14.84 16.83 16.67
C ALA A 158 15.19 18.31 16.41
N GLY A 159 14.54 18.93 15.41
CA GLY A 159 14.69 20.36 15.12
C GLY A 159 14.17 21.29 16.23
N LEU A 160 13.26 20.80 17.06
CA LEU A 160 12.71 21.51 18.21
C LEU A 160 13.48 21.22 19.53
N GLY A 161 14.57 20.45 19.46
CA GLY A 161 15.34 20.07 20.66
C GLY A 161 14.66 19.03 21.54
N VAL A 162 13.60 18.37 21.05
CA VAL A 162 12.97 17.25 21.74
C VAL A 162 13.85 16.02 21.55
N GLY A 163 14.22 15.34 22.63
CA GLY A 163 15.27 14.33 22.73
C GLY A 163 15.33 13.28 21.63
N PRO A 164 16.38 12.46 21.61
CA PRO A 164 16.59 11.51 20.52
C PRO A 164 15.54 10.40 20.54
N PHE A 165 14.84 10.21 19.41
CA PHE A 165 13.97 9.07 19.18
C PHE A 165 14.74 7.94 18.52
N GLY A 166 14.84 6.79 19.18
CA GLY A 166 15.35 5.55 18.58
C GLY A 166 14.31 4.88 17.67
N VAL A 167 14.76 3.88 16.92
CA VAL A 167 13.87 3.14 15.97
C VAL A 167 12.62 2.59 16.66
N PHE A 168 12.74 2.10 17.89
CA PHE A 168 11.66 1.46 18.64
C PHE A 168 11.04 2.35 19.74
N SER A 169 11.23 3.67 19.68
CA SER A 169 10.69 4.58 20.70
C SER A 169 9.17 4.55 20.80
N PHE A 170 8.49 4.28 19.69
CA PHE A 170 7.02 4.20 19.66
C PHE A 170 6.48 2.81 20.03
N TYR A 171 7.34 1.78 20.01
CA TYR A 171 6.94 0.39 20.21
C TYR A 171 6.14 0.12 21.50
N PRO A 172 6.51 0.62 22.69
CA PRO A 172 5.76 0.32 23.92
C PRO A 172 4.31 0.82 23.88
N ILE A 173 4.10 2.02 23.31
CA ILE A 173 2.77 2.63 23.20
C ILE A 173 1.96 1.88 22.16
N VAL A 174 2.55 1.61 20.99
CA VAL A 174 1.88 0.91 19.90
C VAL A 174 1.56 -0.54 20.30
N ALA A 175 2.45 -1.24 20.99
CA ALA A 175 2.20 -2.61 21.48
C ALA A 175 0.97 -2.68 22.39
N ALA A 176 0.79 -1.69 23.29
CA ALA A 176 -0.37 -1.62 24.16
C ALA A 176 -1.69 -1.46 23.38
N VAL A 177 -1.67 -0.71 22.28
CA VAL A 177 -2.85 -0.49 21.41
C VAL A 177 -3.01 -1.61 20.38
N ALA A 178 -1.92 -2.18 19.91
CA ALA A 178 -1.92 -3.22 18.87
C ALA A 178 -2.67 -4.49 19.29
N LEU A 179 -2.53 -4.91 20.57
CA LEU A 179 -3.19 -6.12 21.03
C LEU A 179 -4.73 -6.02 21.01
N PRO A 180 -5.37 -5.01 21.64
CA PRO A 180 -6.83 -4.86 21.53
C PRO A 180 -7.29 -4.60 20.09
N ALA A 181 -6.51 -3.83 19.31
CA ALA A 181 -6.83 -3.60 17.89
C ALA A 181 -6.77 -4.89 17.08
N LEU A 182 -5.76 -5.74 17.28
CA LEU A 182 -5.64 -7.03 16.62
C LEU A 182 -6.83 -7.94 16.95
N LEU A 183 -7.24 -8.00 18.23
CA LEU A 183 -8.42 -8.76 18.65
C LEU A 183 -9.69 -8.24 17.99
N TYR A 184 -9.85 -6.93 17.92
CA TYR A 184 -10.98 -6.31 17.21
C TYR A 184 -10.98 -6.65 15.71
N LEU A 185 -9.84 -6.48 15.02
CA LEU A 185 -9.70 -6.77 13.60
C LEU A 185 -9.89 -8.25 13.27
N TRP A 186 -9.55 -9.13 14.18
CA TRP A 186 -9.70 -10.58 13.99
C TRP A 186 -11.11 -11.07 14.28
N LEU A 187 -11.74 -10.59 15.38
CA LEU A 187 -13.01 -11.14 15.88
C LEU A 187 -14.24 -10.33 15.42
N VAL A 188 -14.12 -8.99 15.42
CA VAL A 188 -15.25 -8.08 15.21
C VAL A 188 -15.34 -7.62 13.77
N ALA A 189 -14.23 -7.14 13.20
CA ALA A 189 -14.23 -6.56 11.86
C ALA A 189 -14.79 -7.52 10.78
N PRO A 190 -14.44 -8.82 10.72
CA PRO A 190 -15.01 -9.72 9.71
C PRO A 190 -16.51 -9.89 9.84
N ARG A 191 -17.06 -9.82 11.07
CA ARG A 191 -18.51 -9.93 11.28
C ARG A 191 -19.26 -8.68 10.81
N LEU A 192 -18.69 -7.50 11.03
CA LEU A 192 -19.27 -6.24 10.58
C LEU A 192 -19.22 -6.12 9.05
N LEU A 193 -18.12 -6.55 8.45
CA LEU A 193 -17.88 -6.46 7.02
C LEU A 193 -18.55 -7.60 6.21
N ALA A 194 -18.98 -8.68 6.85
CA ALA A 194 -19.66 -9.80 6.20
C ALA A 194 -20.99 -9.40 5.51
N HIS A 195 -21.58 -8.28 5.91
CA HIS A 195 -22.81 -7.76 5.32
C HIS A 195 -22.58 -6.89 4.07
N VAL A 196 -21.31 -6.54 3.78
CA VAL A 196 -20.94 -5.81 2.57
C VAL A 196 -20.92 -6.83 1.43
N GLN A 197 -21.92 -6.76 0.56
CA GLN A 197 -21.96 -7.63 -0.62
C GLN A 197 -20.74 -7.28 -1.52
N PRO A 198 -20.08 -8.30 -2.11
CA PRO A 198 -19.05 -8.04 -3.10
C PRO A 198 -19.65 -7.23 -4.25
N SER A 199 -18.95 -6.19 -4.68
CA SER A 199 -19.37 -5.41 -5.85
C SER A 199 -19.47 -6.34 -7.07
N ALA A 200 -20.41 -6.05 -7.98
CA ALA A 200 -20.56 -6.85 -9.21
C ALA A 200 -19.22 -6.93 -10.02
N GLU A 201 -18.36 -5.90 -9.90
CA GLU A 201 -17.01 -5.87 -10.44
C GLU A 201 -16.03 -6.85 -9.76
N GLU A 202 -16.22 -7.14 -8.46
CA GLU A 202 -15.39 -8.13 -7.75
C GLU A 202 -15.77 -9.57 -8.08
N LEU A 203 -16.98 -9.78 -8.56
CA LEU A 203 -17.50 -11.08 -9.03
C LEU A 203 -17.18 -11.32 -10.52
N SER A 204 -16.84 -10.27 -11.26
CA SER A 204 -16.32 -10.45 -12.62
C SER A 204 -14.94 -11.10 -12.51
N GLU A 205 -14.74 -12.17 -13.24
CA GLU A 205 -13.43 -12.81 -13.41
C GLU A 205 -12.38 -11.72 -13.63
N GLN A 206 -11.31 -11.73 -12.82
CA GLN A 206 -10.21 -10.77 -12.99
C GLN A 206 -9.68 -10.92 -14.43
N VAL A 207 -10.03 -9.96 -15.26
CA VAL A 207 -9.48 -9.87 -16.62
C VAL A 207 -8.04 -9.36 -16.46
N PHE A 208 -7.09 -10.23 -16.70
CA PHE A 208 -5.68 -9.84 -16.77
C PHE A 208 -5.37 -9.45 -18.21
N ASP A 209 -4.95 -8.22 -18.44
CA ASP A 209 -4.39 -7.81 -19.71
C ASP A 209 -2.97 -8.39 -19.81
N ALA A 210 -2.77 -9.29 -20.74
CA ALA A 210 -1.47 -9.89 -21.04
C ALA A 210 -1.13 -9.68 -22.52
N GLU A 211 0.08 -9.19 -22.82
CA GLU A 211 0.60 -9.17 -24.16
C GLU A 211 1.26 -10.54 -24.47
N LEU A 212 0.76 -11.22 -25.47
CA LEU A 212 1.29 -12.49 -25.94
C LEU A 212 1.94 -12.28 -27.30
N TRP A 213 3.20 -12.67 -27.40
CA TRP A 213 3.93 -12.67 -28.66
C TRP A 213 3.92 -14.08 -29.25
N VAL A 214 3.49 -14.19 -30.52
CA VAL A 214 3.53 -15.45 -31.26
C VAL A 214 4.85 -15.50 -32.02
N GLU A 215 5.76 -16.39 -31.60
CA GLU A 215 7.02 -16.62 -32.30
C GLU A 215 6.78 -17.33 -33.62
N ALA A 216 7.63 -17.03 -34.61
CA ALA A 216 7.60 -17.69 -35.89
C ALA A 216 7.82 -19.20 -35.74
N GLY A 217 6.91 -20.00 -36.27
CA GLY A 217 6.90 -21.45 -36.12
C GLY A 217 6.19 -21.97 -34.86
N ALA A 218 5.63 -21.10 -34.01
CA ALA A 218 4.77 -21.53 -32.92
C ALA A 218 3.46 -22.13 -33.45
N TRP A 219 2.79 -22.94 -32.61
CA TRP A 219 1.52 -23.59 -32.99
C TRP A 219 0.44 -22.61 -33.50
N LEU A 220 0.47 -21.38 -33.04
CA LEU A 220 -0.44 -20.30 -33.43
C LEU A 220 -0.03 -19.53 -34.68
N ASP A 221 1.20 -19.72 -35.14
CA ASP A 221 1.71 -18.99 -36.31
C ASP A 221 0.94 -19.39 -37.61
N GLY A 222 0.38 -18.40 -38.28
CA GLY A 222 -0.40 -18.58 -39.47
C GLY A 222 -1.82 -19.16 -39.29
N ARG A 223 -2.29 -19.39 -38.06
CA ARG A 223 -3.64 -19.87 -37.77
C ARG A 223 -4.61 -18.73 -37.48
N HIS A 224 -5.90 -19.02 -37.71
CA HIS A 224 -6.95 -18.06 -37.44
C HIS A 224 -7.14 -17.86 -35.90
N LEU A 225 -7.31 -16.61 -35.48
CA LEU A 225 -7.58 -16.23 -34.06
C LEU A 225 -8.71 -17.06 -33.45
N ARG A 226 -9.72 -17.42 -34.23
CA ARG A 226 -10.86 -18.24 -33.79
C ARG A 226 -10.43 -19.64 -33.31
N GLU A 227 -9.39 -20.22 -33.92
CA GLU A 227 -8.84 -21.53 -33.50
C GLU A 227 -8.05 -21.41 -32.20
N ALA A 228 -7.33 -20.30 -32.02
CA ALA A 228 -6.63 -19.99 -30.80
C ALA A 228 -7.60 -19.84 -29.62
N LEU A 229 -8.67 -19.09 -29.81
CA LEU A 229 -9.72 -18.89 -28.81
C LEU A 229 -10.46 -20.18 -28.47
N ALA A 230 -10.71 -21.05 -29.47
CA ALA A 230 -11.35 -22.34 -29.23
C ALA A 230 -10.46 -23.28 -28.40
N ALA A 231 -9.13 -23.26 -28.62
CA ALA A 231 -8.18 -24.07 -27.86
C ALA A 231 -8.04 -23.68 -26.38
N THR A 232 -8.36 -22.41 -26.03
CA THR A 232 -8.30 -21.90 -24.65
C THR A 232 -9.61 -22.04 -23.89
N GLY A 233 -10.62 -22.72 -24.48
CA GLY A 233 -11.92 -22.95 -23.82
C GLY A 233 -12.71 -21.67 -23.54
N GLY A 234 -12.46 -20.58 -24.29
CA GLY A 234 -13.17 -19.31 -24.14
C GLY A 234 -12.70 -18.43 -22.97
N GLN A 235 -11.58 -18.78 -22.34
CA GLN A 235 -11.04 -18.02 -21.20
C GLN A 235 -10.22 -16.78 -21.62
N LEU A 236 -9.90 -16.63 -22.92
CA LEU A 236 -9.16 -15.47 -23.46
C LEU A 236 -10.09 -14.58 -24.27
N HIS A 237 -10.10 -13.29 -23.93
CA HIS A 237 -10.70 -12.24 -24.74
C HIS A 237 -9.59 -11.42 -25.39
N VAL A 238 -9.54 -11.37 -26.71
CA VAL A 238 -8.55 -10.57 -27.44
C VAL A 238 -9.09 -9.15 -27.57
N VAL A 239 -8.40 -8.20 -26.97
CA VAL A 239 -8.75 -6.77 -26.98
C VAL A 239 -8.12 -6.06 -28.19
N GLU A 240 -6.87 -6.39 -28.52
CA GLU A 240 -6.13 -5.79 -29.63
C GLU A 240 -5.20 -6.80 -30.29
N LEU A 241 -5.10 -6.75 -31.63
CA LEU A 241 -4.16 -7.53 -32.43
C LEU A 241 -3.19 -6.55 -33.09
N ARG A 242 -1.92 -6.61 -32.71
CA ARG A 242 -0.83 -5.91 -33.42
C ARG A 242 -0.10 -6.90 -34.34
N ARG A 243 0.09 -6.50 -35.61
CA ARG A 243 0.89 -7.23 -36.60
C ARG A 243 2.29 -6.65 -36.68
#